data_19c89f897f629f75915bf3bedcafe58f
#
_entry.id   19c89f897f629f75915bf3bedcafe58f
#
_cell.length_a   1.000
_cell.length_b   1.000
_cell.length_c   1.000
_cell.angle_alpha   90.00
_cell.angle_beta   90.00
_cell.angle_gamma   90.00
#
_symmetry.space_group_name_H-M   'P 1'
#
loop_
_entity.id
_entity.type
_entity.pdbx_description
1 polymer ?
#
loop_
_entity_poly.entity_id
_entity_poly.type
_entity_poly.pdbx_seq_one_letter_code
_entity_poly.pdbx_strand_id
1 'polypeptide(L)'
;MRIGLLMLLMVSGCVTRAERMRRAVERGVEYLVKSQNADGSWGKGMMTEGVCWLYSSVPGTFEACRVGTTALGVMALREAGEREAHDKAVEYLLTHGEEARRDKGDLIYNIWAHFYVVQALSVEMRTNSDARLAKAVAWHLDRLVRYEDMRGGWNYYDFDYRAQRPAGTPVSFGTAAGLVALWEARQSGIDVPQTLINRAVKALERMRLPNGSYLYGEYLEYYPRALSNLPRGAVGRVQPCNYALWLWGSKRVGLAESLGGLEMFDKEHPFLEMGRKRPFPHSSWYQTAPYYYYFDHYYASLLIERLDEAGKRKYGRMIADWIVPLQEADGSWWDFAMWDYHKPYGTAFAVMTLRRCQ
;
A
#
# COMPACT_ATOMS: atom_id res chain seq x y z
N MET A 1 -4.71 57.43 39.66
CA MET A 1 -5.23 56.31 38.84
C MET A 1 -4.11 55.78 37.94
N ARG A 2 -3.53 54.64 38.29
CA ARG A 2 -2.54 53.96 37.48
C ARG A 2 -3.24 52.77 36.78
N ILE A 3 -3.42 52.85 35.48
CA ILE A 3 -3.96 51.79 34.65
C ILE A 3 -2.81 50.82 34.35
N GLY A 4 -2.84 49.64 35.02
CA GLY A 4 -1.91 48.56 34.74
C GLY A 4 -2.35 47.84 33.48
N LEU A 5 -1.53 47.95 32.41
CA LEU A 5 -1.69 47.21 31.18
C LEU A 5 -1.18 45.80 31.38
N LEU A 6 -2.08 44.82 31.50
CA LEU A 6 -1.76 43.40 31.55
C LEU A 6 -1.42 42.94 30.13
N MET A 7 -0.11 42.81 29.85
CA MET A 7 0.38 42.22 28.62
C MET A 7 0.22 40.68 28.71
N LEU A 8 -0.82 40.14 28.04
CA LEU A 8 -0.97 38.70 27.87
C LEU A 8 0.11 38.25 26.87
N LEU A 9 1.21 37.73 27.37
CA LEU A 9 2.19 36.99 26.55
C LEU A 9 1.54 35.69 26.06
N MET A 10 1.02 35.69 24.83
CA MET A 10 0.71 34.46 24.12
C MET A 10 2.05 33.78 23.83
N VAL A 11 2.43 32.81 24.65
CA VAL A 11 3.47 31.86 24.35
C VAL A 11 2.91 30.94 23.26
N SER A 12 3.03 31.32 21.99
CA SER A 12 2.85 30.40 20.87
C SER A 12 4.01 29.42 20.91
N GLY A 13 3.87 28.36 21.70
CA GLY A 13 4.82 27.25 21.70
C GLY A 13 4.94 26.71 20.29
N CYS A 14 6.14 26.78 19.72
CA CYS A 14 6.43 26.21 18.41
C CYS A 14 6.13 24.70 18.48
N VAL A 15 5.04 24.27 17.86
CA VAL A 15 4.62 22.85 17.81
C VAL A 15 5.76 22.07 17.14
N THR A 16 6.36 21.12 17.85
CA THR A 16 7.46 20.30 17.31
C THR A 16 7.01 19.45 16.10
N ARG A 17 7.97 19.01 15.28
CA ARG A 17 7.68 18.08 14.17
C ARG A 17 7.00 16.81 14.71
N ALA A 18 7.54 16.22 15.77
CA ALA A 18 7.01 15.02 16.40
C ALA A 18 5.54 15.23 16.83
N GLU A 19 5.23 16.36 17.44
CA GLU A 19 3.89 16.71 17.86
C GLU A 19 2.94 16.90 16.64
N ARG A 20 3.37 17.57 15.58
CA ARG A 20 2.57 17.69 14.35
C ARG A 20 2.27 16.33 13.75
N MET A 21 3.27 15.45 13.70
CA MET A 21 3.12 14.09 13.16
C MET A 21 2.17 13.25 14.02
N ARG A 22 2.30 13.31 15.35
CA ARG A 22 1.39 12.64 16.29
C ARG A 22 -0.06 13.10 16.08
N ARG A 23 -0.31 14.41 16.04
CA ARG A 23 -1.65 14.97 15.78
C ARG A 23 -2.20 14.59 14.40
N ALA A 24 -1.35 14.53 13.38
CA ALA A 24 -1.78 14.10 12.07
C ALA A 24 -2.22 12.63 12.07
N VAL A 25 -1.47 11.75 12.74
CA VAL A 25 -1.87 10.34 12.93
C VAL A 25 -3.20 10.23 13.69
N GLU A 26 -3.35 10.94 14.81
CA GLU A 26 -4.59 10.94 15.61
C GLU A 26 -5.80 11.34 14.76
N ARG A 27 -5.72 12.43 14.01
CA ARG A 27 -6.79 12.87 13.11
C ARG A 27 -7.09 11.85 12.01
N GLY A 28 -6.05 11.17 11.48
CA GLY A 28 -6.23 10.11 10.48
C GLY A 28 -6.96 8.89 11.06
N VAL A 29 -6.62 8.50 12.28
CA VAL A 29 -7.32 7.42 13.01
C VAL A 29 -8.77 7.81 13.27
N GLU A 30 -9.02 9.04 13.76
CA GLU A 30 -10.39 9.56 13.95
C GLU A 30 -11.20 9.52 12.65
N TYR A 31 -10.58 9.88 11.51
CA TYR A 31 -11.22 9.78 10.22
C TYR A 31 -11.60 8.33 9.89
N LEU A 32 -10.67 7.37 10.04
CA LEU A 32 -10.94 5.95 9.79
C LEU A 32 -12.11 5.45 10.66
N VAL A 33 -12.10 5.75 11.95
CA VAL A 33 -13.18 5.35 12.88
C VAL A 33 -14.53 5.97 12.47
N LYS A 34 -14.56 7.25 12.14
CA LYS A 34 -15.80 7.95 11.75
C LYS A 34 -16.36 7.50 10.40
N SER A 35 -15.49 7.12 9.47
CA SER A 35 -15.87 6.70 8.11
C SER A 35 -16.16 5.21 7.98
N GLN A 36 -15.98 4.43 9.04
CA GLN A 36 -16.27 3.01 9.05
C GLN A 36 -17.77 2.74 8.88
N ASN A 37 -18.12 1.81 8.01
CA ASN A 37 -19.50 1.34 7.87
C ASN A 37 -19.94 0.55 9.10
N ALA A 38 -21.26 0.40 9.28
CA ALA A 38 -21.82 -0.34 10.40
C ALA A 38 -21.37 -1.81 10.47
N ASP A 39 -21.06 -2.40 9.30
CA ASP A 39 -20.55 -3.77 9.16
C ASP A 39 -19.03 -3.91 9.41
N GLY A 40 -18.35 -2.84 9.71
CA GLY A 40 -16.91 -2.81 9.95
C GLY A 40 -16.04 -2.53 8.72
N SER A 41 -16.62 -2.45 7.52
CA SER A 41 -15.90 -2.18 6.27
C SER A 41 -15.71 -0.68 5.99
N TRP A 42 -14.99 -0.36 4.91
CA TRP A 42 -14.92 1.00 4.34
C TRP A 42 -15.30 1.00 2.87
N GLY A 43 -16.05 2.06 2.50
CA GLY A 43 -16.53 2.31 1.14
C GLY A 43 -17.80 1.54 0.80
N LYS A 44 -18.54 2.08 -0.15
CA LYS A 44 -19.82 1.53 -0.65
C LYS A 44 -19.89 1.52 -2.19
N GLY A 45 -18.80 1.88 -2.86
CA GLY A 45 -18.78 2.03 -4.31
C GLY A 45 -19.47 3.29 -4.82
N MET A 46 -19.57 4.33 -4.00
CA MET A 46 -20.17 5.62 -4.37
C MET A 46 -19.12 6.56 -4.96
N MET A 47 -19.46 7.30 -6.01
CA MET A 47 -18.61 8.35 -6.52
C MET A 47 -18.69 9.59 -5.63
N THR A 48 -17.56 10.00 -5.05
CA THR A 48 -17.47 11.14 -4.13
C THR A 48 -16.56 12.26 -4.61
N GLU A 49 -15.51 11.94 -5.39
CA GLU A 49 -14.51 12.87 -5.87
C GLU A 49 -14.28 12.69 -7.37
N GLY A 50 -14.90 13.53 -8.18
CA GLY A 50 -14.69 13.52 -9.61
C GLY A 50 -15.08 12.21 -10.31
N VAL A 51 -14.54 11.97 -11.49
CA VAL A 51 -14.82 10.77 -12.28
C VAL A 51 -13.77 9.71 -11.96
N CYS A 52 -14.20 8.58 -11.41
CA CYS A 52 -13.35 7.40 -11.32
C CYS A 52 -13.24 6.74 -12.71
N TRP A 53 -12.08 6.87 -13.33
CA TRP A 53 -11.79 6.28 -14.64
C TRP A 53 -11.26 4.84 -14.56
N LEU A 54 -11.27 4.24 -13.37
CA LEU A 54 -11.02 2.80 -13.24
C LEU A 54 -12.22 2.06 -13.79
N TYR A 55 -12.00 1.40 -14.88
CA TYR A 55 -12.99 0.64 -15.62
C TYR A 55 -13.61 -0.43 -14.75
N SER A 56 -14.84 -0.35 -14.51
CA SER A 56 -15.73 -1.42 -14.16
C SER A 56 -16.70 -1.01 -13.06
N SER A 57 -17.93 -0.80 -13.47
CA SER A 57 -19.12 -0.78 -12.61
C SER A 57 -19.57 -2.21 -12.26
N VAL A 58 -18.70 -3.21 -12.35
CA VAL A 58 -19.03 -4.59 -12.00
C VAL A 58 -19.07 -4.73 -10.49
N PRO A 59 -20.14 -5.26 -9.89
CA PRO A 59 -20.28 -5.39 -8.44
C PRO A 59 -19.10 -6.03 -7.74
N GLY A 60 -18.51 -7.09 -8.30
CA GLY A 60 -17.35 -7.75 -7.71
C GLY A 60 -16.10 -6.86 -7.61
N THR A 61 -15.94 -5.82 -8.45
CA THR A 61 -14.87 -4.82 -8.30
C THR A 61 -15.08 -4.02 -7.03
N PHE A 62 -16.30 -3.61 -6.73
CA PHE A 62 -16.60 -2.87 -5.51
C PHE A 62 -16.34 -3.71 -4.27
N GLU A 63 -16.75 -4.98 -4.28
CA GLU A 63 -16.46 -5.89 -3.16
C GLU A 63 -14.96 -6.12 -2.98
N ALA A 64 -14.21 -6.33 -4.05
CA ALA A 64 -12.75 -6.45 -3.98
C ALA A 64 -12.09 -5.17 -3.42
N CYS A 65 -12.54 -3.99 -3.86
CA CYS A 65 -12.07 -2.71 -3.32
C CYS A 65 -12.42 -2.55 -1.84
N ARG A 66 -13.64 -2.93 -1.45
CA ARG A 66 -14.10 -2.90 -0.05
C ARG A 66 -13.26 -3.80 0.83
N VAL A 67 -13.07 -5.06 0.44
CA VAL A 67 -12.24 -6.03 1.16
C VAL A 67 -10.80 -5.54 1.28
N GLY A 68 -10.19 -5.09 0.17
CA GLY A 68 -8.81 -4.58 0.18
C GLY A 68 -8.63 -3.33 1.05
N THR A 69 -9.56 -2.38 0.96
CA THR A 69 -9.54 -1.15 1.80
C THR A 69 -9.74 -1.49 3.28
N THR A 70 -10.64 -2.45 3.58
CA THR A 70 -10.86 -2.90 4.96
C THR A 70 -9.62 -3.57 5.52
N ALA A 71 -8.92 -4.39 4.75
CA ALA A 71 -7.66 -4.99 5.18
C ALA A 71 -6.58 -3.94 5.50
N LEU A 72 -6.48 -2.88 4.69
CA LEU A 72 -5.59 -1.75 5.00
C LEU A 72 -6.03 -1.00 6.26
N GLY A 73 -7.34 -0.83 6.47
CA GLY A 73 -7.90 -0.26 7.69
C GLY A 73 -7.55 -1.06 8.94
N VAL A 74 -7.67 -2.40 8.88
CA VAL A 74 -7.23 -3.32 9.95
C VAL A 74 -5.77 -3.07 10.32
N MET A 75 -4.88 -3.03 9.30
CA MET A 75 -3.45 -2.81 9.54
C MET A 75 -3.18 -1.46 10.19
N ALA A 76 -3.82 -0.41 9.70
CA ALA A 76 -3.62 0.95 10.22
C ALA A 76 -4.13 1.12 11.66
N LEU A 77 -5.34 0.62 11.96
CA LEU A 77 -5.92 0.69 13.29
C LEU A 77 -5.16 -0.18 14.30
N ARG A 78 -4.68 -1.35 13.89
CA ARG A 78 -3.80 -2.17 14.72
C ARG A 78 -2.54 -1.40 15.14
N GLU A 79 -1.83 -0.80 14.19
CA GLU A 79 -0.62 -0.02 14.47
C GLU A 79 -0.89 1.23 15.33
N ALA A 80 -2.07 1.81 15.17
CA ALA A 80 -2.51 2.94 15.99
C ALA A 80 -2.95 2.54 17.40
N GLY A 81 -3.25 1.26 17.65
CA GLY A 81 -3.76 0.76 18.92
C GLY A 81 -5.25 1.01 19.12
N GLU A 82 -5.99 1.33 18.04
CA GLU A 82 -7.46 1.48 18.06
C GLU A 82 -8.12 0.10 17.97
N ARG A 83 -8.87 -0.30 18.98
CA ARG A 83 -9.37 -1.68 19.12
C ARG A 83 -10.79 -1.89 18.59
N GLU A 84 -11.74 -1.02 18.96
CA GLU A 84 -13.15 -1.27 18.64
C GLU A 84 -13.41 -1.31 17.14
N ALA A 85 -12.95 -0.29 16.41
CA ALA A 85 -13.08 -0.23 14.96
C ALA A 85 -12.23 -1.31 14.26
N HIS A 86 -11.06 -1.63 14.80
CA HIS A 86 -10.20 -2.70 14.33
C HIS A 86 -10.90 -4.06 14.41
N ASP A 87 -11.47 -4.43 15.56
CA ASP A 87 -12.09 -5.75 15.77
C ASP A 87 -13.32 -5.93 14.88
N LYS A 88 -14.12 -4.87 14.68
CA LYS A 88 -15.23 -4.88 13.69
C LYS A 88 -14.72 -5.12 12.26
N ALA A 89 -13.60 -4.50 11.89
CA ALA A 89 -13.02 -4.68 10.56
C ALA A 89 -12.44 -6.09 10.37
N VAL A 90 -11.81 -6.67 11.38
CA VAL A 90 -11.35 -8.07 11.35
C VAL A 90 -12.55 -9.00 11.17
N GLU A 91 -13.64 -8.82 11.91
CA GLU A 91 -14.85 -9.64 11.78
C GLU A 91 -15.45 -9.53 10.37
N TYR A 92 -15.45 -8.32 9.77
CA TYR A 92 -15.85 -8.14 8.37
C TYR A 92 -15.00 -8.99 7.43
N LEU A 93 -13.68 -8.97 7.56
CA LEU A 93 -12.79 -9.77 6.71
C LEU A 93 -13.01 -11.28 6.89
N LEU A 94 -13.32 -11.74 8.09
CA LEU A 94 -13.60 -13.14 8.36
C LEU A 94 -14.93 -13.63 7.79
N THR A 95 -15.90 -12.73 7.63
CA THR A 95 -17.26 -13.07 7.16
C THR A 95 -17.48 -12.77 5.69
N HIS A 96 -16.81 -11.74 5.14
CA HIS A 96 -17.02 -11.22 3.77
C HIS A 96 -15.74 -11.25 2.91
N GLY A 97 -14.58 -11.66 3.44
CA GLY A 97 -13.32 -11.66 2.69
C GLY A 97 -13.37 -12.48 1.40
N GLU A 98 -14.15 -13.54 1.37
CA GLU A 98 -14.35 -14.41 0.19
C GLU A 98 -15.17 -13.74 -0.93
N GLU A 99 -15.79 -12.58 -0.68
CA GLU A 99 -16.47 -11.78 -1.70
C GLU A 99 -15.50 -11.08 -2.66
N ALA A 100 -14.21 -11.04 -2.34
CA ALA A 100 -13.12 -10.61 -3.24
C ALA A 100 -12.90 -11.56 -4.43
N ARG A 101 -13.85 -12.45 -4.72
CA ARG A 101 -13.83 -13.35 -5.86
C ARG A 101 -14.06 -12.61 -7.17
N ARG A 102 -13.62 -13.21 -8.26
CA ARG A 102 -13.88 -12.73 -9.60
C ARG A 102 -15.28 -13.09 -10.05
N ASP A 103 -16.06 -12.10 -10.49
CA ASP A 103 -17.40 -12.30 -11.07
C ASP A 103 -17.35 -12.49 -12.59
N LYS A 104 -16.46 -11.77 -13.28
CA LYS A 104 -16.34 -11.77 -14.75
C LYS A 104 -14.90 -11.73 -15.22
N GLY A 105 -14.69 -12.05 -16.50
CA GLY A 105 -13.37 -12.11 -17.13
C GLY A 105 -12.58 -10.81 -17.13
N ASP A 106 -13.24 -9.69 -17.07
CA ASP A 106 -12.68 -8.34 -17.12
C ASP A 106 -12.61 -7.62 -15.76
N LEU A 107 -12.85 -8.36 -14.67
CA LEU A 107 -12.74 -7.82 -13.32
C LEU A 107 -11.29 -7.44 -13.00
N ILE A 108 -11.12 -6.18 -12.58
CA ILE A 108 -9.82 -5.59 -12.31
C ILE A 108 -9.61 -5.45 -10.80
N TYR A 109 -8.36 -5.52 -10.35
CA TYR A 109 -7.88 -5.16 -9.00
C TYR A 109 -8.25 -6.08 -7.85
N ASN A 110 -8.97 -7.18 -8.05
CA ASN A 110 -9.26 -8.09 -6.94
C ASN A 110 -8.01 -8.74 -6.31
N ILE A 111 -6.92 -8.87 -7.07
CA ILE A 111 -5.66 -9.40 -6.56
C ILE A 111 -5.13 -8.60 -5.35
N TRP A 112 -5.37 -7.29 -5.31
CA TRP A 112 -4.97 -6.43 -4.19
C TRP A 112 -5.71 -6.78 -2.90
N ALA A 113 -6.98 -7.15 -2.98
CA ALA A 113 -7.72 -7.64 -1.82
C ALA A 113 -7.03 -8.87 -1.20
N HIS A 114 -6.63 -9.84 -2.04
CA HIS A 114 -5.93 -11.02 -1.55
C HIS A 114 -4.59 -10.67 -0.87
N PHE A 115 -3.78 -9.79 -1.46
CA PHE A 115 -2.51 -9.36 -0.85
C PHE A 115 -2.72 -8.74 0.54
N TYR A 116 -3.64 -7.79 0.64
CA TYR A 116 -3.83 -7.06 1.90
C TYR A 116 -4.54 -7.89 2.96
N VAL A 117 -5.49 -8.77 2.59
CA VAL A 117 -6.11 -9.68 3.56
C VAL A 117 -5.09 -10.67 4.10
N VAL A 118 -4.26 -11.29 3.23
CA VAL A 118 -3.19 -12.18 3.69
C VAL A 118 -2.24 -11.43 4.64
N GLN A 119 -1.83 -10.21 4.30
CA GLN A 119 -0.95 -9.42 5.16
C GLN A 119 -1.60 -9.07 6.49
N ALA A 120 -2.81 -8.51 6.49
CA ALA A 120 -3.53 -8.09 7.69
C ALA A 120 -3.80 -9.26 8.65
N LEU A 121 -4.47 -10.30 8.16
CA LEU A 121 -4.89 -11.43 9.00
C LEU A 121 -3.70 -12.29 9.46
N SER A 122 -2.62 -12.39 8.67
CA SER A 122 -1.40 -13.07 9.13
C SER A 122 -0.76 -12.35 10.32
N VAL A 123 -0.75 -11.02 10.31
CA VAL A 123 -0.25 -10.25 11.45
C VAL A 123 -1.15 -10.44 12.67
N GLU A 124 -2.49 -10.54 12.49
CA GLU A 124 -3.44 -10.83 13.56
C GLU A 124 -3.17 -12.20 14.23
N MET A 125 -2.88 -13.23 13.46
CA MET A 125 -2.59 -14.57 13.97
C MET A 125 -1.45 -14.62 14.98
N ARG A 126 -0.57 -13.63 15.03
CA ARG A 126 0.55 -13.59 15.97
C ARG A 126 0.10 -13.34 17.42
N THR A 127 -1.05 -12.72 17.59
CA THR A 127 -1.58 -12.33 18.91
C THR A 127 -3.01 -12.79 19.15
N ASN A 128 -3.70 -13.32 18.14
CA ASN A 128 -5.06 -13.78 18.19
C ASN A 128 -5.12 -15.25 17.74
N SER A 129 -5.65 -16.13 18.59
CA SER A 129 -5.75 -17.57 18.36
C SER A 129 -7.05 -18.01 17.68
N ASP A 130 -7.84 -17.08 17.11
CA ASP A 130 -9.06 -17.43 16.38
C ASP A 130 -8.72 -18.26 15.14
N ALA A 131 -9.17 -19.53 15.13
CA ALA A 131 -8.91 -20.46 14.03
C ALA A 131 -9.47 -20.00 12.67
N ARG A 132 -10.47 -19.09 12.66
CA ARG A 132 -11.02 -18.51 11.45
C ARG A 132 -9.98 -17.70 10.68
N LEU A 133 -9.03 -17.07 11.39
CA LEU A 133 -7.93 -16.30 10.78
C LEU A 133 -7.09 -17.17 9.84
N ALA A 134 -6.63 -18.31 10.34
CA ALA A 134 -5.81 -19.24 9.56
C ALA A 134 -6.58 -19.77 8.33
N LYS A 135 -7.87 -20.08 8.50
CA LYS A 135 -8.74 -20.51 7.39
C LYS A 135 -8.89 -19.42 6.33
N ALA A 136 -9.14 -18.19 6.73
CA ALA A 136 -9.27 -17.06 5.81
C ALA A 136 -7.94 -16.78 5.07
N VAL A 137 -6.80 -16.77 5.78
CA VAL A 137 -5.47 -16.62 5.17
C VAL A 137 -5.21 -17.72 4.14
N ALA A 138 -5.50 -18.98 4.51
CA ALA A 138 -5.29 -20.12 3.61
C ALA A 138 -6.15 -20.00 2.33
N TRP A 139 -7.39 -19.55 2.46
CA TRP A 139 -8.28 -19.33 1.30
C TRP A 139 -7.73 -18.26 0.35
N HIS A 140 -7.30 -17.11 0.88
CA HIS A 140 -6.70 -16.05 0.05
C HIS A 140 -5.35 -16.47 -0.55
N LEU A 141 -4.54 -17.23 0.21
CA LEU A 141 -3.28 -17.77 -0.29
C LEU A 141 -3.49 -18.75 -1.46
N ASP A 142 -4.52 -19.62 -1.39
CA ASP A 142 -4.90 -20.49 -2.52
C ASP A 142 -5.20 -19.66 -3.77
N ARG A 143 -5.88 -18.52 -3.64
CA ARG A 143 -6.11 -17.59 -4.76
C ARG A 143 -4.82 -17.01 -5.30
N LEU A 144 -3.88 -16.61 -4.45
CA LEU A 144 -2.56 -16.12 -4.89
C LEU A 144 -1.77 -17.20 -5.64
N VAL A 145 -1.84 -18.46 -5.21
CA VAL A 145 -1.24 -19.58 -5.94
C VAL A 145 -1.91 -19.78 -7.31
N ARG A 146 -3.23 -19.72 -7.36
CA ARG A 146 -4.02 -19.91 -8.59
C ARG A 146 -3.79 -18.78 -9.60
N TYR A 147 -3.68 -17.53 -9.13
CA TYR A 147 -3.57 -16.34 -9.96
C TYR A 147 -2.12 -15.95 -10.25
N GLU A 148 -1.16 -16.76 -9.83
CA GLU A 148 0.24 -16.58 -10.20
C GLU A 148 0.41 -16.58 -11.72
N ASP A 149 1.10 -15.59 -12.24
CA ASP A 149 1.45 -15.51 -13.67
C ASP A 149 2.34 -16.66 -14.12
N MET A 150 2.25 -17.06 -15.38
CA MET A 150 3.07 -18.14 -15.95
C MET A 150 4.57 -17.88 -15.80
N ARG A 151 5.00 -16.62 -15.81
CA ARG A 151 6.40 -16.21 -15.62
C ARG A 151 6.77 -16.00 -14.15
N GLY A 152 5.81 -16.18 -13.21
CA GLY A 152 5.94 -15.92 -11.78
C GLY A 152 5.52 -14.50 -11.42
N GLY A 153 5.07 -14.30 -10.16
CA GLY A 153 4.52 -13.04 -9.71
C GLY A 153 3.08 -12.80 -10.14
N TRP A 154 2.60 -11.56 -10.05
CA TRP A 154 1.19 -11.23 -10.25
C TRP A 154 0.99 -9.99 -11.09
N ASN A 155 -0.18 -9.96 -11.76
CA ASN A 155 -0.71 -8.78 -12.45
C ASN A 155 -1.90 -8.21 -11.66
N TYR A 156 -2.56 -7.18 -12.18
CA TYR A 156 -3.80 -6.60 -11.64
C TYR A 156 -4.99 -7.54 -11.67
N TYR A 157 -5.01 -8.45 -12.65
CA TYR A 157 -6.15 -9.28 -12.95
C TYR A 157 -5.97 -10.65 -12.34
N ASP A 158 -7.04 -11.20 -11.83
CA ASP A 158 -7.14 -12.63 -11.72
C ASP A 158 -7.74 -13.16 -13.04
N PHE A 159 -6.95 -13.80 -13.84
CA PHE A 159 -7.39 -14.33 -15.11
C PHE A 159 -7.93 -15.76 -14.99
N ASP A 160 -8.94 -15.97 -14.16
CA ASP A 160 -9.53 -17.30 -14.01
C ASP A 160 -10.43 -17.68 -15.20
N TYR A 161 -10.63 -16.76 -16.14
CA TYR A 161 -11.56 -16.98 -17.26
C TYR A 161 -10.92 -17.88 -18.33
N ARG A 162 -11.31 -19.17 -18.36
CA ARG A 162 -10.91 -20.19 -19.32
C ARG A 162 -9.42 -20.50 -19.38
N ALA A 163 -8.59 -19.93 -18.55
CA ALA A 163 -7.18 -20.26 -18.43
C ALA A 163 -6.87 -20.70 -17.00
N GLN A 164 -6.05 -21.72 -16.86
CA GLN A 164 -5.63 -22.20 -15.52
C GLN A 164 -4.65 -21.25 -14.84
N ARG A 165 -3.95 -20.43 -15.62
CA ARG A 165 -3.02 -19.40 -15.16
C ARG A 165 -3.08 -18.19 -16.08
N PRO A 166 -2.84 -16.97 -15.56
CA PRO A 166 -2.66 -15.79 -16.36
C PRO A 166 -1.52 -15.95 -17.36
N ALA A 167 -1.69 -15.44 -18.55
CA ALA A 167 -0.68 -15.50 -19.60
C ALA A 167 0.29 -14.31 -19.45
N GLY A 168 1.35 -14.54 -18.73
CA GLY A 168 2.64 -13.98 -18.89
C GLY A 168 2.91 -12.48 -18.80
N THR A 169 2.34 -11.70 -17.88
CA THR A 169 2.83 -10.32 -17.69
C THR A 169 2.71 -9.82 -16.24
N PRO A 170 3.57 -10.31 -15.33
CA PRO A 170 3.57 -9.79 -13.98
C PRO A 170 3.94 -8.30 -13.96
N VAL A 171 3.35 -7.55 -13.03
CA VAL A 171 3.72 -6.17 -12.75
C VAL A 171 4.62 -6.10 -11.52
N SER A 172 5.60 -5.21 -11.54
CA SER A 172 6.64 -5.18 -10.49
C SER A 172 6.07 -4.89 -9.11
N PHE A 173 5.30 -3.83 -8.97
CA PHE A 173 4.75 -3.39 -7.67
C PHE A 173 3.68 -4.34 -7.11
N GLY A 174 2.86 -4.97 -7.97
CA GLY A 174 1.93 -6.02 -7.55
C GLY A 174 2.66 -7.26 -7.07
N THR A 175 3.69 -7.69 -7.81
CA THR A 175 4.55 -8.82 -7.40
C THR A 175 5.25 -8.52 -6.08
N ALA A 176 5.73 -7.29 -5.88
CA ALA A 176 6.34 -6.87 -4.62
C ALA A 176 5.36 -6.93 -3.44
N ALA A 177 4.16 -6.37 -3.60
CA ALA A 177 3.12 -6.43 -2.57
C ALA A 177 2.72 -7.88 -2.22
N GLY A 178 2.60 -8.74 -3.23
CA GLY A 178 2.36 -10.17 -3.03
C GLY A 178 3.47 -10.85 -2.23
N LEU A 179 4.74 -10.58 -2.56
CA LEU A 179 5.89 -11.11 -1.81
C LEU A 179 5.90 -10.66 -0.34
N VAL A 180 5.51 -9.41 -0.05
CA VAL A 180 5.37 -8.92 1.33
C VAL A 180 4.25 -9.66 2.05
N ALA A 181 3.11 -9.87 1.41
CA ALA A 181 2.00 -10.64 1.98
C ALA A 181 2.41 -12.08 2.29
N LEU A 182 3.12 -12.76 1.38
CA LEU A 182 3.65 -14.11 1.61
C LEU A 182 4.67 -14.17 2.74
N TRP A 183 5.47 -13.09 2.91
CA TRP A 183 6.38 -12.99 4.05
C TRP A 183 5.63 -12.97 5.36
N GLU A 184 4.61 -12.12 5.50
CA GLU A 184 3.80 -12.02 6.70
C GLU A 184 3.08 -13.35 7.02
N ALA A 185 2.56 -14.03 6.00
CA ALA A 185 1.95 -15.35 6.15
C ALA A 185 2.97 -16.38 6.71
N ARG A 186 4.17 -16.42 6.15
CA ARG A 186 5.23 -17.32 6.62
C ARG A 186 5.65 -17.01 8.04
N GLN A 187 5.80 -15.73 8.41
CA GLN A 187 6.16 -15.33 9.78
C GLN A 187 5.07 -15.70 10.81
N SER A 188 3.85 -15.94 10.35
CA SER A 188 2.71 -16.33 11.19
C SER A 188 2.47 -17.84 11.20
N GLY A 189 3.41 -18.64 10.67
CA GLY A 189 3.34 -20.10 10.68
C GLY A 189 2.53 -20.72 9.54
N ILE A 190 2.08 -19.94 8.58
CA ILE A 190 1.39 -20.46 7.39
C ILE A 190 2.42 -21.09 6.44
N ASP A 191 2.13 -22.28 5.96
CA ASP A 191 2.95 -22.94 4.94
C ASP A 191 2.74 -22.27 3.58
N VAL A 192 3.76 -21.51 3.15
CA VAL A 192 3.78 -20.83 1.87
C VAL A 192 4.68 -21.59 0.91
N PRO A 193 4.17 -22.04 -0.27
CA PRO A 193 4.96 -22.83 -1.21
C PRO A 193 6.26 -22.11 -1.63
N GLN A 194 7.40 -22.75 -1.37
CA GLN A 194 8.71 -22.15 -1.70
C GLN A 194 8.88 -21.90 -3.20
N THR A 195 8.25 -22.73 -4.04
CA THR A 195 8.25 -22.56 -5.50
C THR A 195 7.57 -21.27 -5.93
N LEU A 196 6.44 -20.91 -5.30
CA LEU A 196 5.73 -19.65 -5.55
C LEU A 196 6.63 -18.45 -5.24
N ILE A 197 7.27 -18.46 -4.06
CA ILE A 197 8.19 -17.41 -3.63
C ILE A 197 9.35 -17.27 -4.62
N ASN A 198 10.02 -18.38 -4.94
CA ASN A 198 11.20 -18.39 -5.83
C ASN A 198 10.85 -17.83 -7.21
N ARG A 199 9.68 -18.16 -7.73
CA ARG A 199 9.22 -17.68 -9.05
C ARG A 199 8.90 -16.17 -8.99
N ALA A 200 8.21 -15.71 -7.96
CA ALA A 200 7.90 -14.29 -7.78
C ALA A 200 9.15 -13.43 -7.55
N VAL A 201 10.12 -13.90 -6.75
CA VAL A 201 11.42 -13.22 -6.57
C VAL A 201 12.17 -13.13 -7.89
N LYS A 202 12.27 -14.22 -8.66
CA LYS A 202 12.92 -14.21 -9.98
C LYS A 202 12.21 -13.26 -10.96
N ALA A 203 10.88 -13.21 -10.97
CA ALA A 203 10.13 -12.27 -11.80
C ALA A 203 10.49 -10.81 -11.44
N LEU A 204 10.53 -10.50 -10.17
CA LEU A 204 10.88 -9.16 -9.71
C LEU A 204 12.35 -8.79 -10.03
N GLU A 205 13.28 -9.75 -9.89
CA GLU A 205 14.68 -9.58 -10.29
C GLU A 205 14.87 -9.34 -11.79
N ARG A 206 14.06 -9.98 -12.66
CA ARG A 206 14.09 -9.73 -14.11
C ARG A 206 13.61 -8.32 -14.46
N MET A 207 12.63 -7.80 -13.71
CA MET A 207 12.09 -6.46 -13.92
C MET A 207 13.01 -5.34 -13.40
N ARG A 208 14.06 -5.64 -12.63
CA ARG A 208 15.00 -4.64 -12.12
C ARG A 208 15.95 -4.17 -13.21
N LEU A 209 16.03 -2.86 -13.42
CA LEU A 209 16.92 -2.22 -14.40
C LEU A 209 18.28 -1.85 -13.78
N PRO A 210 19.34 -1.71 -14.60
CA PRO A 210 20.68 -1.38 -14.10
C PRO A 210 20.77 -0.06 -13.33
N ASN A 211 19.89 0.89 -13.60
CA ASN A 211 19.81 2.17 -12.91
C ASN A 211 19.07 2.12 -11.55
N GLY A 212 18.68 0.94 -11.10
CA GLY A 212 17.96 0.74 -9.84
C GLY A 212 16.43 0.93 -9.92
N SER A 213 15.90 1.36 -11.07
CA SER A 213 14.45 1.39 -11.28
C SER A 213 13.90 0.01 -11.68
N TYR A 214 12.59 -0.08 -11.84
CA TYR A 214 11.90 -1.31 -12.23
C TYR A 214 11.01 -1.08 -13.44
N LEU A 215 10.92 -2.08 -14.32
CA LEU A 215 9.88 -2.12 -15.34
C LEU A 215 8.51 -2.00 -14.67
N TYR A 216 7.58 -1.34 -15.31
CA TYR A 216 6.19 -1.33 -14.85
C TYR A 216 5.61 -2.76 -14.83
N GLY A 217 5.77 -3.46 -15.94
CA GLY A 217 5.44 -4.87 -16.06
C GLY A 217 6.45 -5.54 -17.01
N GLU A 218 6.54 -6.86 -16.92
CA GLU A 218 7.52 -7.63 -17.69
C GLU A 218 7.29 -7.53 -19.21
N TYR A 219 6.05 -7.19 -19.65
CA TYR A 219 5.75 -6.90 -21.06
C TYR A 219 6.52 -5.71 -21.63
N LEU A 220 7.13 -4.89 -20.79
CA LEU A 220 8.00 -3.77 -21.18
C LEU A 220 9.49 -4.15 -21.23
N GLU A 221 9.85 -5.41 -21.15
CA GLU A 221 11.25 -5.87 -21.17
C GLU A 221 12.01 -5.43 -22.45
N TYR A 222 11.32 -5.34 -23.57
CA TYR A 222 11.89 -4.85 -24.84
C TYR A 222 11.84 -3.31 -24.99
N TYR A 223 11.20 -2.62 -24.06
CA TYR A 223 11.08 -1.16 -24.03
C TYR A 223 11.58 -0.56 -22.69
N PRO A 224 12.83 -0.87 -22.28
CA PRO A 224 13.32 -0.45 -20.95
C PRO A 224 13.41 1.08 -20.79
N ARG A 225 13.41 1.82 -21.92
CA ARG A 225 13.42 3.29 -21.94
C ARG A 225 12.03 3.93 -22.03
N ALA A 226 10.94 3.15 -21.92
CA ALA A 226 9.61 3.72 -21.77
C ALA A 226 9.59 4.70 -20.58
N LEU A 227 8.87 5.81 -20.70
CA LEU A 227 8.86 6.88 -19.69
C LEU A 227 8.53 6.35 -18.29
N SER A 228 7.57 5.43 -18.21
CA SER A 228 7.19 4.76 -16.95
C SER A 228 8.32 3.96 -16.30
N ASN A 229 9.34 3.53 -17.05
CA ASN A 229 10.45 2.71 -16.55
C ASN A 229 11.67 3.54 -16.15
N LEU A 230 11.74 4.81 -16.58
CA LEU A 230 12.81 5.71 -16.15
C LEU A 230 12.68 6.01 -14.65
N PRO A 231 13.77 6.41 -13.96
CA PRO A 231 13.72 6.71 -12.52
C PRO A 231 12.53 7.60 -12.10
N ARG A 232 12.25 8.66 -12.87
CA ARG A 232 11.13 9.59 -12.65
C ARG A 232 9.75 8.94 -12.76
N GLY A 233 9.58 8.02 -13.70
CA GLY A 233 8.32 7.30 -13.90
C GLY A 233 8.18 6.07 -13.00
N ALA A 234 9.30 5.51 -12.55
CA ALA A 234 9.35 4.33 -11.71
C ALA A 234 9.36 4.64 -10.20
N VAL A 235 9.55 5.90 -9.80
CA VAL A 235 9.77 6.32 -8.42
C VAL A 235 8.72 5.76 -7.46
N GLY A 236 7.47 5.66 -7.85
CA GLY A 236 6.38 5.08 -7.03
C GLY A 236 6.36 3.55 -6.95
N ARG A 237 7.41 2.85 -7.42
CA ARG A 237 7.48 1.38 -7.45
C ARG A 237 8.80 0.82 -6.94
N VAL A 238 9.80 1.68 -6.72
CA VAL A 238 11.15 1.24 -6.34
C VAL A 238 11.16 0.70 -4.92
N GLN A 239 10.50 1.38 -3.99
CA GLN A 239 10.56 1.00 -2.58
C GLN A 239 9.89 -0.35 -2.29
N PRO A 240 8.66 -0.64 -2.77
CA PRO A 240 8.07 -1.95 -2.56
C PRO A 240 8.92 -3.07 -3.17
N CYS A 241 9.51 -2.84 -4.37
CA CYS A 241 10.33 -3.84 -5.04
C CYS A 241 11.64 -4.10 -4.27
N ASN A 242 12.34 -3.06 -3.84
CA ASN A 242 13.55 -3.21 -3.04
C ASN A 242 13.25 -3.88 -1.71
N TYR A 243 12.19 -3.46 -1.01
CA TYR A 243 11.80 -4.06 0.26
C TYR A 243 11.48 -5.55 0.12
N ALA A 244 10.67 -5.93 -0.86
CA ALA A 244 10.32 -7.33 -1.11
C ALA A 244 11.55 -8.19 -1.43
N LEU A 245 12.44 -7.74 -2.30
CA LEU A 245 13.66 -8.47 -2.64
C LEU A 245 14.61 -8.59 -1.44
N TRP A 246 14.75 -7.55 -0.65
CA TRP A 246 15.56 -7.60 0.58
C TRP A 246 14.99 -8.56 1.60
N LEU A 247 13.66 -8.56 1.84
CA LEU A 247 12.99 -9.50 2.74
C LEU A 247 13.34 -10.97 2.39
N TRP A 248 13.28 -11.30 1.11
CA TRP A 248 13.48 -12.66 0.62
C TRP A 248 14.94 -13.01 0.32
N GLY A 249 15.89 -12.15 0.75
CA GLY A 249 17.33 -12.43 0.65
C GLY A 249 17.86 -12.49 -0.77
N SER A 250 17.29 -11.70 -1.69
CA SER A 250 17.83 -11.57 -3.04
C SER A 250 19.29 -11.11 -3.01
N LYS A 251 20.12 -11.73 -3.84
CA LYS A 251 21.53 -11.31 -4.01
C LYS A 251 21.67 -10.00 -4.79
N ARG A 252 20.59 -9.52 -5.41
CA ARG A 252 20.57 -8.30 -6.25
C ARG A 252 20.17 -7.05 -5.50
N VAL A 253 19.53 -7.18 -4.34
CA VAL A 253 19.06 -6.04 -3.56
C VAL A 253 19.31 -6.31 -2.08
N GLY A 254 20.15 -5.50 -1.50
CA GLY A 254 20.46 -5.44 -0.08
C GLY A 254 20.36 -4.02 0.44
N LEU A 255 21.14 -3.72 1.49
CA LEU A 255 21.14 -2.40 2.11
C LEU A 255 21.57 -1.29 1.14
N ALA A 256 22.63 -1.52 0.35
CA ALA A 256 23.18 -0.51 -0.56
C ALA A 256 22.17 -0.11 -1.65
N GLU A 257 21.54 -1.10 -2.29
CA GLU A 257 20.52 -0.85 -3.32
C GLU A 257 19.25 -0.21 -2.74
N SER A 258 18.91 -0.57 -1.50
CA SER A 258 17.78 0.01 -0.80
C SER A 258 18.02 1.48 -0.44
N LEU A 259 19.23 1.83 0.01
CA LEU A 259 19.64 3.22 0.24
C LEU A 259 19.66 4.02 -1.07
N GLY A 260 20.21 3.46 -2.15
CA GLY A 260 20.14 4.07 -3.49
C GLY A 260 18.71 4.29 -3.97
N GLY A 261 17.78 3.38 -3.62
CA GLY A 261 16.34 3.54 -3.86
C GLY A 261 15.75 4.71 -3.10
N LEU A 262 16.09 4.88 -1.82
CA LEU A 262 15.64 6.03 -1.01
C LEU A 262 16.23 7.36 -1.49
N GLU A 263 17.46 7.39 -1.97
CA GLU A 263 18.06 8.57 -2.61
C GLU A 263 17.36 8.92 -3.92
N MET A 264 17.00 7.89 -4.73
CA MET A 264 16.17 8.08 -5.92
C MET A 264 14.79 8.63 -5.54
N PHE A 265 14.21 8.14 -4.46
CA PHE A 265 12.91 8.59 -3.95
C PHE A 265 12.95 10.08 -3.59
N ASP A 266 13.98 10.50 -2.84
CA ASP A 266 14.17 11.91 -2.50
C ASP A 266 14.33 12.79 -3.75
N LYS A 267 15.20 12.39 -4.65
CA LYS A 267 15.53 13.15 -5.84
C LYS A 267 14.36 13.28 -6.83
N GLU A 268 13.63 12.20 -7.04
CA GLU A 268 12.59 12.12 -8.07
C GLU A 268 11.17 12.27 -7.50
N HIS A 269 11.02 12.51 -6.18
CA HIS A 269 9.73 12.72 -5.51
C HIS A 269 8.83 13.78 -6.17
N PRO A 270 9.34 14.91 -6.72
CA PRO A 270 8.49 15.87 -7.40
C PRO A 270 7.69 15.28 -8.58
N PHE A 271 8.20 14.23 -9.23
CA PHE A 271 7.48 13.54 -10.32
C PHE A 271 6.37 12.62 -9.79
N LEU A 272 6.53 12.06 -8.59
CA LEU A 272 5.48 11.32 -7.90
C LEU A 272 4.38 12.29 -7.44
N GLU A 273 4.74 13.40 -6.82
CA GLU A 273 3.79 14.46 -6.40
C GLU A 273 3.00 15.03 -7.58
N MET A 274 3.64 15.25 -8.72
CA MET A 274 2.99 15.72 -9.95
C MET A 274 1.88 14.75 -10.43
N GLY A 275 2.00 13.47 -10.14
CA GLY A 275 0.99 12.44 -10.46
C GLY A 275 -0.20 12.45 -9.52
N ARG A 276 -0.02 12.90 -8.27
CA ARG A 276 -1.03 12.85 -7.22
C ARG A 276 -2.30 13.62 -7.61
N LYS A 277 -3.46 13.03 -7.31
CA LYS A 277 -4.80 13.59 -7.59
C LYS A 277 -5.12 13.82 -9.07
N ARG A 278 -4.32 13.30 -10.00
CA ARG A 278 -4.71 13.34 -11.42
C ARG A 278 -5.86 12.36 -11.68
N PRO A 279 -6.82 12.75 -12.54
CA PRO A 279 -7.99 11.91 -12.79
C PRO A 279 -7.67 10.65 -13.58
N PHE A 280 -6.61 10.67 -14.39
CA PHE A 280 -6.24 9.54 -15.23
C PHE A 280 -4.90 8.95 -14.79
N PRO A 281 -4.80 7.61 -14.60
CA PRO A 281 -3.54 6.94 -14.43
C PRO A 281 -2.61 7.20 -15.63
N HIS A 282 -1.33 7.37 -15.34
CA HIS A 282 -0.28 7.57 -16.36
C HIS A 282 -0.43 8.84 -17.25
N SER A 283 -1.27 9.78 -16.86
CA SER A 283 -1.44 11.07 -17.57
C SER A 283 -0.39 12.13 -17.19
N SER A 284 0.36 11.90 -16.11
CA SER A 284 1.44 12.81 -15.72
C SER A 284 2.67 12.66 -16.60
N TRP A 285 3.53 13.68 -16.60
CA TRP A 285 4.83 13.55 -17.22
C TRP A 285 5.59 12.36 -16.62
N TYR A 286 6.24 11.57 -17.41
CA TYR A 286 6.85 10.28 -17.06
C TYR A 286 5.87 9.17 -16.67
N GLN A 287 4.57 9.36 -16.88
CA GLN A 287 3.55 8.33 -16.72
C GLN A 287 3.44 7.71 -15.32
N THR A 288 3.80 8.48 -14.29
CA THR A 288 3.59 8.06 -12.90
C THR A 288 2.10 8.00 -12.60
N ALA A 289 1.64 6.91 -12.04
CA ALA A 289 0.24 6.79 -11.65
C ALA A 289 -0.02 7.44 -10.28
N PRO A 290 -1.17 8.14 -10.10
CA PRO A 290 -1.47 8.85 -8.86
C PRO A 290 -1.55 7.93 -7.64
N TYR A 291 -2.07 6.71 -7.78
CA TYR A 291 -2.23 5.72 -6.71
C TYR A 291 -0.92 5.14 -6.18
N TYR A 292 0.22 5.52 -6.72
CA TYR A 292 1.52 5.15 -6.14
C TYR A 292 1.95 6.04 -4.98
N TYR A 293 1.33 7.19 -4.77
CA TYR A 293 1.84 8.15 -3.80
C TYR A 293 1.91 7.55 -2.39
N TYR A 294 0.79 7.28 -1.74
CA TYR A 294 0.79 6.70 -0.40
C TYR A 294 1.23 5.24 -0.37
N PHE A 295 1.02 4.50 -1.44
CA PHE A 295 1.53 3.15 -1.61
C PHE A 295 3.06 3.10 -1.46
N ASP A 296 3.80 3.90 -2.22
CA ASP A 296 5.27 3.88 -2.18
C ASP A 296 5.82 4.39 -0.86
N HIS A 297 5.21 5.43 -0.27
CA HIS A 297 5.59 5.94 1.05
C HIS A 297 5.43 4.87 2.15
N TYR A 298 4.38 4.07 2.08
CA TYR A 298 4.19 2.95 3.01
C TYR A 298 5.33 1.93 2.90
N TYR A 299 5.67 1.48 1.71
CA TYR A 299 6.77 0.53 1.53
C TYR A 299 8.14 1.16 1.84
N ALA A 300 8.32 2.44 1.57
CA ALA A 300 9.50 3.16 2.00
C ALA A 300 9.64 3.16 3.53
N SER A 301 8.55 3.34 4.28
CA SER A 301 8.58 3.30 5.74
C SER A 301 8.98 1.92 6.28
N LEU A 302 8.49 0.83 5.68
CA LEU A 302 8.89 -0.54 6.01
C LEU A 302 10.39 -0.79 5.77
N LEU A 303 10.92 -0.21 4.71
CA LEU A 303 12.35 -0.29 4.39
C LEU A 303 13.17 0.52 5.40
N ILE A 304 12.71 1.72 5.75
CA ILE A 304 13.36 2.62 6.72
C ILE A 304 13.47 1.97 8.11
N GLU A 305 12.47 1.22 8.55
CA GLU A 305 12.52 0.48 9.82
C GLU A 305 13.69 -0.50 9.92
N ARG A 306 14.25 -0.93 8.79
CA ARG A 306 15.39 -1.84 8.73
C ARG A 306 16.74 -1.14 8.73
N LEU A 307 16.76 0.18 8.69
CA LEU A 307 17.98 0.98 8.72
C LEU A 307 18.49 1.18 10.16
N ASP A 308 19.69 1.69 10.26
CA ASP A 308 20.22 2.18 11.52
C ASP A 308 19.48 3.45 12.00
N GLU A 309 19.70 3.86 13.23
CA GLU A 309 19.01 5.01 13.82
C GLU A 309 19.26 6.33 13.07
N ALA A 310 20.40 6.49 12.40
CA ALA A 310 20.70 7.67 11.61
C ALA A 310 19.86 7.68 10.31
N GLY A 311 19.78 6.54 9.63
CA GLY A 311 18.95 6.34 8.46
C GLY A 311 17.46 6.51 8.77
N LYS A 312 16.96 5.90 9.85
CA LYS A 312 15.58 6.07 10.32
C LYS A 312 15.24 7.55 10.53
N ARG A 313 16.09 8.28 11.26
CA ARG A 313 15.89 9.71 11.48
C ARG A 313 15.92 10.55 10.20
N LYS A 314 16.87 10.27 9.30
CA LYS A 314 17.02 11.00 8.04
C LYS A 314 15.77 10.84 7.18
N TYR A 315 15.46 9.60 6.81
CA TYR A 315 14.41 9.29 5.85
C TYR A 315 13.01 9.36 6.46
N GLY A 316 12.85 9.06 7.76
CA GLY A 316 11.58 9.25 8.45
C GLY A 316 11.18 10.73 8.51
N ARG A 317 12.15 11.65 8.76
CA ARG A 317 11.88 13.10 8.68
C ARG A 317 11.46 13.53 7.29
N MET A 318 12.15 13.06 6.26
CA MET A 318 11.88 13.35 4.87
C MET A 318 10.43 12.98 4.50
N ILE A 319 10.02 11.75 4.82
CA ILE A 319 8.65 11.28 4.56
C ILE A 319 7.61 12.08 5.35
N ALA A 320 7.86 12.34 6.62
CA ALA A 320 6.93 13.12 7.45
C ALA A 320 6.72 14.54 6.90
N ASP A 321 7.80 15.19 6.42
CA ASP A 321 7.73 16.53 5.83
C ASP A 321 6.92 16.56 4.52
N TRP A 322 6.84 15.44 3.79
CA TRP A 322 5.99 15.33 2.60
C TRP A 322 4.53 15.00 2.92
N ILE A 323 4.29 14.05 3.84
CA ILE A 323 2.93 13.53 4.06
C ILE A 323 2.09 14.42 4.99
N VAL A 324 2.67 14.93 6.08
CA VAL A 324 1.89 15.69 7.08
C VAL A 324 1.17 16.91 6.50
N PRO A 325 1.80 17.73 5.63
CA PRO A 325 1.12 18.89 5.03
C PRO A 325 -0.02 18.54 4.07
N LEU A 326 -0.11 17.30 3.62
CA LEU A 326 -1.11 16.85 2.64
C LEU A 326 -2.41 16.34 3.27
N GLN A 327 -2.50 16.39 4.61
CA GLN A 327 -3.71 15.95 5.32
C GLN A 327 -4.87 16.90 5.02
N GLU A 328 -6.01 16.34 4.62
CA GLU A 328 -7.25 17.09 4.38
C GLU A 328 -7.85 17.64 5.66
N ALA A 329 -8.78 18.58 5.54
CA ALA A 329 -9.46 19.18 6.67
C ALA A 329 -10.22 18.17 7.53
N ASP A 330 -10.75 17.10 6.92
CA ASP A 330 -11.45 16.00 7.58
C ASP A 330 -10.52 14.98 8.25
N GLY A 331 -9.22 15.15 8.17
CA GLY A 331 -8.21 14.25 8.73
C GLY A 331 -7.73 13.15 7.77
N SER A 332 -8.33 13.04 6.59
CA SER A 332 -7.97 12.03 5.60
C SER A 332 -6.76 12.38 4.75
N TRP A 333 -6.26 11.40 3.99
CA TRP A 333 -5.34 11.56 2.88
C TRP A 333 -5.84 10.77 1.67
N TRP A 334 -5.55 11.27 0.47
CA TRP A 334 -5.85 10.55 -0.77
C TRP A 334 -4.98 11.04 -1.93
N ASP A 335 -4.79 10.16 -2.90
CA ASP A 335 -3.94 10.40 -4.07
C ASP A 335 -4.65 10.18 -5.41
N PHE A 336 -5.62 9.29 -5.48
CA PHE A 336 -6.35 8.96 -6.69
C PHE A 336 -7.83 8.73 -6.40
N ALA A 337 -8.71 9.38 -7.17
CA ALA A 337 -10.15 9.22 -7.03
C ALA A 337 -10.57 7.78 -7.41
N MET A 338 -10.96 6.99 -6.43
CA MET A 338 -11.41 5.62 -6.58
C MET A 338 -12.68 5.41 -5.78
N TRP A 339 -13.80 5.87 -6.31
CA TRP A 339 -15.08 5.92 -5.62
C TRP A 339 -14.92 6.52 -4.21
N ASP A 340 -15.60 5.98 -3.21
CA ASP A 340 -15.44 6.36 -1.80
C ASP A 340 -14.40 5.53 -1.03
N TYR A 341 -13.61 4.69 -1.74
CA TYR A 341 -12.50 3.95 -1.15
C TYR A 341 -11.22 4.76 -1.02
N HIS A 342 -11.03 5.81 -1.84
CA HIS A 342 -9.77 6.53 -1.96
C HIS A 342 -9.29 7.19 -0.67
N LYS A 343 -10.16 7.82 0.09
CA LYS A 343 -9.80 8.43 1.38
C LYS A 343 -9.47 7.38 2.44
N PRO A 344 -10.29 6.33 2.67
CA PRO A 344 -9.94 5.29 3.62
C PRO A 344 -8.61 4.59 3.30
N TYR A 345 -8.36 4.15 2.07
CA TYR A 345 -7.09 3.47 1.76
C TYR A 345 -5.89 4.41 1.85
N GLY A 346 -6.01 5.64 1.35
CA GLY A 346 -4.94 6.63 1.41
C GLY A 346 -4.60 7.02 2.85
N THR A 347 -5.64 7.18 3.70
CA THR A 347 -5.48 7.44 5.12
C THR A 347 -4.84 6.27 5.85
N ALA A 348 -5.25 5.04 5.55
CA ALA A 348 -4.63 3.84 6.15
C ALA A 348 -3.13 3.77 5.84
N PHE A 349 -2.73 3.96 4.58
CA PHE A 349 -1.32 4.01 4.21
C PHE A 349 -0.57 5.16 4.91
N ALA A 350 -1.14 6.36 4.93
CA ALA A 350 -0.49 7.51 5.56
C ALA A 350 -0.30 7.33 7.08
N VAL A 351 -1.32 6.80 7.78
CA VAL A 351 -1.25 6.49 9.21
C VAL A 351 -0.13 5.48 9.48
N MET A 352 -0.12 4.35 8.77
CA MET A 352 0.93 3.32 8.92
C MET A 352 2.33 3.87 8.62
N THR A 353 2.46 4.69 7.57
CA THR A 353 3.72 5.34 7.22
C THR A 353 4.22 6.25 8.32
N LEU A 354 3.37 7.16 8.81
CA LEU A 354 3.74 8.13 9.84
C LEU A 354 4.03 7.48 11.20
N ARG A 355 3.34 6.40 11.54
CA ARG A 355 3.63 5.61 12.75
C ARG A 355 5.05 5.06 12.76
N ARG A 356 5.54 4.60 11.62
CA ARG A 356 6.91 4.07 11.46
C ARG A 356 7.98 5.16 11.38
N CYS A 357 7.60 6.39 11.05
CA CYS A 357 8.52 7.52 10.96
C CYS A 357 8.63 8.33 12.29
N GLN A 358 7.94 7.91 13.35
CA GLN A 358 7.98 8.54 14.69
C GLN A 358 9.30 8.20 15.48
#